data_c6979c92cad47681cdce9299cc5959dd
#
_entry.id   c6979c92cad47681cdce9299cc5959dd
#
_cell.length_a   1.000
_cell.length_b   1.000
_cell.length_c   1.000
_cell.angle_alpha   90.00
_cell.angle_beta   90.00
_cell.angle_gamma   90.00
#
_symmetry.space_group_name_H-M   'P 1'
#
loop_
_entity.id
_entity.type
_entity.pdbx_description
1 polymer ?
#
loop_
_entity_poly.entity_id
_entity_poly.type
_entity_poly.pdbx_seq_one_letter_code
_entity_poly.pdbx_strand_id
1 'polypeptide(L)'
;VLKLLCISVLLLAIDYIWIEESKRKKVVARDIHKPYEVFCPRIGALPNSLILSLALISAGMGKEALISLYLLFIGLFDDVAGLKNMEKVLLAGIPFLIIEGHPVLFVPAFLFPVISFLFGSFSSNATNTLAGYNGLETGLISIVSGFMAIVSVFQGNEAALISYLIVLSCYLPFLFFNIYPARAFPGNAATFQMGGVVAAIALSNGQEIPLGIMMIPYLADFLLKMASFRSTFRKIPASVDENGYISPPGNLSLAGVLLRIKKMREPQLVISIYGIEAFSCIISLILLLSGFPAK
;
A
#
# COMPACT_ATOMS: atom_id res chain seq x y z
N VAL A 1 12.98 7.06 -18.55
CA VAL A 1 11.95 8.08 -18.27
C VAL A 1 10.81 8.00 -19.30
N LEU A 2 11.06 8.10 -20.63
CA LEU A 2 9.99 8.11 -21.63
C LEU A 2 9.06 6.89 -21.55
N LYS A 3 9.61 5.68 -21.41
CA LYS A 3 8.80 4.45 -21.24
C LYS A 3 7.87 4.51 -20.03
N LEU A 4 8.34 5.06 -18.91
CA LEU A 4 7.53 5.19 -17.68
C LEU A 4 6.39 6.20 -17.87
N LEU A 5 6.64 7.31 -18.54
CA LEU A 5 5.58 8.27 -18.89
C LEU A 5 4.55 7.65 -19.84
N CYS A 6 4.99 6.87 -20.84
CA CYS A 6 4.08 6.13 -21.71
C CYS A 6 3.19 5.15 -20.93
N ILE A 7 3.75 4.43 -19.95
CA ILE A 7 2.98 3.53 -19.08
C ILE A 7 1.90 4.33 -18.33
N SER A 8 2.28 5.45 -17.72
CA SER A 8 1.34 6.28 -16.94
C SER A 8 0.20 6.83 -17.81
N VAL A 9 0.50 7.33 -19.00
CA VAL A 9 -0.52 7.86 -19.93
C VAL A 9 -1.44 6.74 -20.43
N LEU A 10 -0.88 5.58 -20.77
CA LEU A 10 -1.66 4.41 -21.20
C LEU A 10 -2.60 3.93 -20.10
N LEU A 11 -2.11 3.90 -18.86
CA LEU A 11 -2.90 3.49 -17.71
C LEU A 11 -4.09 4.42 -17.45
N LEU A 12 -3.96 5.73 -17.62
CA LEU A 12 -5.11 6.65 -17.50
C LEU A 12 -6.26 6.26 -18.46
N ALA A 13 -5.94 5.88 -19.70
CA ALA A 13 -6.94 5.44 -20.66
C ALA A 13 -7.53 4.07 -20.32
N ILE A 14 -6.67 3.12 -19.93
CA ILE A 14 -7.11 1.76 -19.53
C ILE A 14 -7.98 1.82 -18.28
N ASP A 15 -7.58 2.59 -17.27
CA ASP A 15 -8.33 2.75 -16.02
C ASP A 15 -9.71 3.33 -16.28
N TYR A 16 -9.81 4.35 -17.15
CA TYR A 16 -11.09 4.93 -17.53
C TYR A 16 -12.02 3.85 -18.14
N ILE A 17 -11.51 3.07 -19.10
CA ILE A 17 -12.30 2.01 -19.76
C ILE A 17 -12.69 0.94 -18.72
N TRP A 18 -11.75 0.50 -17.87
CA TRP A 18 -11.98 -0.52 -16.85
C TRP A 18 -13.03 -0.09 -15.82
N ILE A 19 -13.00 1.17 -15.38
CA ILE A 19 -13.94 1.77 -14.45
C ILE A 19 -15.35 1.77 -15.05
N GLU A 20 -15.51 2.21 -16.30
CA GLU A 20 -16.82 2.25 -16.96
C GLU A 20 -17.38 0.84 -17.20
N GLU A 21 -16.54 -0.12 -17.63
CA GLU A 21 -16.97 -1.52 -17.77
C GLU A 21 -17.36 -2.14 -16.43
N SER A 22 -16.62 -1.85 -15.36
CA SER A 22 -16.91 -2.35 -14.01
C SER A 22 -18.24 -1.82 -13.50
N LYS A 23 -18.57 -0.55 -13.77
CA LYS A 23 -19.90 0.04 -13.45
C LYS A 23 -20.99 -0.67 -14.24
N ARG A 24 -20.80 -0.86 -15.54
CA ARG A 24 -21.76 -1.52 -16.44
C ARG A 24 -22.06 -2.93 -15.97
N LYS A 25 -21.03 -3.66 -15.52
CA LYS A 25 -21.15 -5.04 -15.01
C LYS A 25 -21.53 -5.13 -13.54
N LYS A 26 -21.76 -4.00 -12.88
CA LYS A 26 -22.13 -3.90 -11.45
C LYS A 26 -21.08 -4.53 -10.50
N VAL A 27 -19.80 -4.50 -10.88
CA VAL A 27 -18.68 -4.89 -10.01
C VAL A 27 -18.32 -3.68 -9.14
N VAL A 28 -19.20 -3.33 -8.22
CA VAL A 28 -19.13 -2.10 -7.42
C VAL A 28 -19.26 -2.40 -5.93
N ALA A 29 -18.78 -1.49 -5.09
CA ALA A 29 -18.99 -1.46 -3.66
C ALA A 29 -19.49 -0.09 -3.23
N ARG A 30 -20.23 -0.02 -2.12
CA ARG A 30 -20.73 1.23 -1.54
C ARG A 30 -19.56 1.99 -0.90
N ASP A 31 -19.49 3.29 -1.17
CA ASP A 31 -18.63 4.22 -0.41
C ASP A 31 -19.33 4.58 0.90
N ILE A 32 -18.83 3.99 1.99
CA ILE A 32 -19.47 4.12 3.32
C ILE A 32 -19.16 5.44 4.02
N HIS A 33 -18.21 6.23 3.51
CA HIS A 33 -17.81 7.51 4.08
C HIS A 33 -18.49 8.70 3.37
N LYS A 34 -19.67 8.48 2.82
CA LYS A 34 -20.51 9.52 2.20
C LYS A 34 -21.85 9.64 2.93
N PRO A 35 -22.42 10.85 3.05
CA PRO A 35 -23.73 11.07 3.66
C PRO A 35 -24.89 10.57 2.77
N TYR A 36 -24.61 10.17 1.54
CA TYR A 36 -25.56 9.64 0.56
C TYR A 36 -25.01 8.36 -0.09
N GLU A 37 -25.86 7.60 -0.76
CA GLU A 37 -25.42 6.35 -1.38
C GLU A 37 -24.63 6.60 -2.65
N VAL A 38 -23.37 6.14 -2.66
CA VAL A 38 -22.46 6.14 -3.82
C VAL A 38 -21.89 4.77 -3.98
N PHE A 39 -21.85 4.28 -5.22
CA PHE A 39 -21.24 3.02 -5.56
C PHE A 39 -20.06 3.25 -6.51
N CYS A 40 -18.90 2.68 -6.19
CA CYS A 40 -17.69 2.75 -6.98
C CYS A 40 -17.20 1.35 -7.37
N PRO A 41 -16.57 1.17 -8.56
CA PRO A 41 -15.86 -0.06 -8.90
C PRO A 41 -14.92 -0.49 -7.77
N ARG A 42 -15.02 -1.77 -7.35
CA ARG A 42 -14.32 -2.26 -6.15
C ARG A 42 -12.93 -2.86 -6.43
N ILE A 43 -12.59 -3.13 -7.69
CA ILE A 43 -11.30 -3.69 -8.13
C ILE A 43 -10.74 -2.78 -9.23
N GLY A 44 -10.72 -1.47 -8.94
CA GLY A 44 -10.40 -0.45 -9.95
C GLY A 44 -8.94 -0.47 -10.41
N ALA A 45 -7.99 -0.78 -9.52
CA ALA A 45 -6.57 -0.78 -9.83
C ALA A 45 -6.03 -2.12 -10.37
N LEU A 46 -6.90 -3.06 -10.79
CA LEU A 46 -6.46 -4.33 -11.36
C LEU A 46 -5.58 -4.17 -12.60
N PRO A 47 -5.89 -3.29 -13.57
CA PRO A 47 -5.00 -3.05 -14.71
C PRO A 47 -3.62 -2.56 -14.30
N ASN A 48 -3.55 -1.61 -13.36
CA ASN A 48 -2.30 -1.06 -12.83
C ASN A 48 -1.43 -2.14 -12.20
N SER A 49 -2.05 -3.04 -11.44
CA SER A 49 -1.41 -4.18 -10.79
C SER A 49 -0.82 -5.19 -11.77
N LEU A 50 -1.54 -5.49 -12.85
CA LEU A 50 -1.05 -6.37 -13.93
C LEU A 50 0.11 -5.71 -14.69
N ILE A 51 -0.05 -4.45 -15.07
CA ILE A 51 0.98 -3.71 -15.83
C ILE A 51 2.24 -3.50 -14.97
N LEU A 52 2.10 -3.27 -13.67
CA LEU A 52 3.23 -3.22 -12.74
C LEU A 52 4.08 -4.48 -12.82
N SER A 53 3.46 -5.65 -12.71
CA SER A 53 4.20 -6.92 -12.75
C SER A 53 4.88 -7.14 -14.10
N LEU A 54 4.19 -6.83 -15.22
CA LEU A 54 4.77 -6.91 -16.56
C LEU A 54 5.92 -5.92 -16.77
N ALA A 55 5.82 -4.71 -16.23
CA ALA A 55 6.87 -3.70 -16.29
C ALA A 55 8.12 -4.14 -15.50
N LEU A 56 7.95 -4.74 -14.31
CA LEU A 56 9.05 -5.32 -13.55
C LEU A 56 9.73 -6.47 -14.30
N ILE A 57 8.97 -7.37 -14.96
CA ILE A 57 9.54 -8.40 -15.83
C ILE A 57 10.38 -7.77 -16.95
N SER A 58 9.84 -6.75 -17.62
CA SER A 58 10.52 -6.08 -18.73
C SER A 58 11.78 -5.34 -18.31
N ALA A 59 11.89 -4.98 -17.03
CA ALA A 59 13.05 -4.35 -16.42
C ALA A 59 14.07 -5.36 -15.87
N GLY A 60 13.82 -6.66 -16.02
CA GLY A 60 14.72 -7.72 -15.51
C GLY A 60 14.55 -8.03 -14.02
N MET A 61 13.51 -7.48 -13.35
CA MET A 61 13.22 -7.65 -11.93
C MET A 61 12.30 -8.87 -11.72
N GLY A 62 12.81 -10.06 -12.06
CA GLY A 62 11.98 -11.27 -12.12
C GLY A 62 11.44 -11.74 -10.77
N LYS A 63 12.22 -11.63 -9.69
CA LYS A 63 11.79 -12.03 -8.33
C LYS A 63 10.69 -11.11 -7.82
N GLU A 64 10.88 -9.79 -7.93
CA GLU A 64 9.91 -8.78 -7.53
C GLU A 64 8.62 -8.89 -8.34
N ALA A 65 8.74 -9.17 -9.64
CA ALA A 65 7.59 -9.39 -10.51
C ALA A 65 6.80 -10.65 -10.12
N LEU A 66 7.48 -11.73 -9.78
CA LEU A 66 6.82 -12.98 -9.32
C LEU A 66 6.10 -12.77 -8.00
N ILE A 67 6.75 -12.10 -7.03
CA ILE A 67 6.12 -11.72 -5.75
C ILE A 67 4.91 -10.82 -6.01
N SER A 68 5.05 -9.83 -6.88
CA SER A 68 4.01 -8.89 -7.28
C SER A 68 2.79 -9.61 -7.86
N LEU A 69 2.99 -10.53 -8.82
CA LEU A 69 1.91 -11.36 -9.39
C LEU A 69 1.24 -12.26 -8.36
N TYR A 70 2.02 -12.90 -7.50
CA TYR A 70 1.48 -13.77 -6.47
C TYR A 70 0.57 -12.99 -5.51
N LEU A 71 1.01 -11.82 -5.03
CA LEU A 71 0.23 -10.98 -4.13
C LEU A 71 -1.03 -10.42 -4.80
N LEU A 72 -0.95 -10.06 -6.08
CA LEU A 72 -2.10 -9.70 -6.89
C LEU A 72 -3.15 -10.83 -6.88
N PHE A 73 -2.74 -12.08 -7.12
CA PHE A 73 -3.66 -13.23 -7.11
C PHE A 73 -4.25 -13.49 -5.73
N ILE A 74 -3.46 -13.41 -4.65
CA ILE A 74 -3.97 -13.56 -3.27
C ILE A 74 -4.99 -12.47 -2.95
N GLY A 75 -4.70 -11.21 -3.27
CA GLY A 75 -5.62 -10.11 -3.06
C GLY A 75 -6.89 -10.23 -3.91
N LEU A 76 -6.78 -10.69 -5.17
CA LEU A 76 -7.92 -10.94 -6.02
C LEU A 76 -8.78 -12.10 -5.48
N PHE A 77 -8.16 -13.16 -4.98
CA PHE A 77 -8.87 -14.26 -4.34
C PHE A 77 -9.62 -13.78 -3.08
N ASP A 78 -8.99 -12.90 -2.30
CA ASP A 78 -9.64 -12.27 -1.15
C ASP A 78 -10.83 -11.37 -1.56
N ASP A 79 -10.72 -10.64 -2.67
CA ASP A 79 -11.82 -9.83 -3.20
C ASP A 79 -13.02 -10.68 -3.66
N VAL A 80 -12.78 -11.89 -4.16
CA VAL A 80 -13.83 -12.77 -4.72
C VAL A 80 -14.41 -13.73 -3.69
N ALA A 81 -13.55 -14.41 -2.93
CA ALA A 81 -13.94 -15.52 -2.05
C ALA A 81 -13.85 -15.16 -0.56
N GLY A 82 -13.06 -14.15 -0.20
CA GLY A 82 -12.77 -13.80 1.19
C GLY A 82 -11.76 -14.77 1.83
N LEU A 83 -10.71 -14.23 2.44
CA LEU A 83 -9.71 -14.97 3.19
C LEU A 83 -9.84 -14.66 4.68
N LYS A 84 -9.60 -15.65 5.53
CA LYS A 84 -9.45 -15.44 6.99
C LYS A 84 -8.15 -14.68 7.27
N ASN A 85 -8.13 -13.92 8.38
CA ASN A 85 -6.97 -13.09 8.72
C ASN A 85 -5.64 -13.87 8.78
N MET A 86 -5.66 -15.10 9.35
CA MET A 86 -4.45 -15.94 9.42
C MET A 86 -4.01 -16.44 8.03
N GLU A 87 -4.96 -16.74 7.15
CA GLU A 87 -4.67 -17.14 5.77
C GLU A 87 -3.99 -15.99 5.02
N LYS A 88 -4.50 -14.75 5.18
CA LYS A 88 -3.88 -13.54 4.61
C LYS A 88 -2.42 -13.36 5.06
N VAL A 89 -2.17 -13.50 6.37
CA VAL A 89 -0.83 -13.35 6.93
C VAL A 89 0.12 -14.41 6.38
N LEU A 90 -0.30 -15.68 6.38
CA LEU A 90 0.55 -16.78 5.92
C LEU A 90 0.79 -16.71 4.40
N LEU A 91 -0.27 -16.58 3.62
CA LEU A 91 -0.15 -16.56 2.16
C LEU A 91 0.65 -15.36 1.66
N ALA A 92 0.48 -14.17 2.25
CA ALA A 92 1.22 -13.00 1.84
C ALA A 92 2.73 -13.08 2.15
N GLY A 93 3.15 -13.87 3.15
CA GLY A 93 4.56 -14.03 3.50
C GLY A 93 5.32 -15.04 2.62
N ILE A 94 4.64 -16.08 2.12
CA ILE A 94 5.28 -17.19 1.37
C ILE A 94 6.14 -16.72 0.19
N PRO A 95 5.72 -15.80 -0.69
CA PRO A 95 6.50 -15.46 -1.87
C PRO A 95 7.83 -14.79 -1.56
N PHE A 96 7.99 -14.20 -0.38
CA PHE A 96 9.24 -13.55 0.02
C PHE A 96 10.38 -14.52 0.36
N LEU A 97 10.07 -15.80 0.54
CA LEU A 97 11.08 -16.84 0.79
C LEU A 97 12.02 -17.08 -0.41
N ILE A 98 11.69 -16.58 -1.60
CA ILE A 98 12.55 -16.67 -2.78
C ILE A 98 13.66 -15.60 -2.84
N ILE A 99 13.62 -14.61 -1.93
CA ILE A 99 14.64 -13.54 -1.87
C ILE A 99 15.91 -14.11 -1.22
N GLU A 100 17.04 -13.85 -1.85
CA GLU A 100 18.34 -14.32 -1.36
C GLU A 100 18.72 -13.65 -0.05
N GLY A 101 19.22 -14.46 0.90
CA GLY A 101 19.56 -14.00 2.22
C GLY A 101 20.85 -13.17 2.27
N HIS A 102 20.78 -12.08 3.03
CA HIS A 102 21.93 -11.26 3.41
C HIS A 102 21.81 -10.89 4.90
N PRO A 103 22.91 -10.49 5.56
CA PRO A 103 22.84 -10.03 6.94
C PRO A 103 22.09 -8.68 7.01
N VAL A 104 21.25 -8.51 8.05
CA VAL A 104 20.50 -7.28 8.31
C VAL A 104 20.88 -6.80 9.71
N LEU A 105 21.57 -5.68 9.84
CA LEU A 105 22.12 -5.18 11.12
C LEU A 105 22.90 -6.27 11.85
N PHE A 106 22.43 -6.69 13.01
CA PHE A 106 23.05 -7.74 13.85
C PHE A 106 22.47 -9.14 13.58
N VAL A 107 21.55 -9.28 12.62
CA VAL A 107 20.86 -10.55 12.33
C VAL A 107 21.65 -11.31 11.28
N PRO A 108 22.05 -12.55 11.57
CA PRO A 108 22.79 -13.39 10.62
C PRO A 108 21.96 -13.73 9.37
N ALA A 109 22.61 -13.88 8.23
CA ALA A 109 21.98 -14.15 6.94
C ALA A 109 21.08 -15.41 6.94
N PHE A 110 21.37 -16.42 7.77
CA PHE A 110 20.54 -17.64 7.83
C PHE A 110 19.13 -17.40 8.41
N LEU A 111 18.91 -16.29 9.14
CA LEU A 111 17.58 -15.88 9.62
C LEU A 111 16.83 -14.99 8.63
N PHE A 112 17.48 -14.58 7.54
CA PHE A 112 16.87 -13.70 6.55
C PHE A 112 15.55 -14.24 5.95
N PRO A 113 15.37 -15.54 5.67
CA PRO A 113 14.08 -16.05 5.20
C PRO A 113 12.92 -15.77 6.17
N VAL A 114 13.19 -15.81 7.48
CA VAL A 114 12.19 -15.48 8.51
C VAL A 114 11.88 -13.97 8.49
N ILE A 115 12.93 -13.14 8.39
CA ILE A 115 12.77 -11.68 8.29
C ILE A 115 11.98 -11.32 7.04
N SER A 116 12.36 -11.85 5.88
CA SER A 116 11.71 -11.54 4.61
C SER A 116 10.24 -11.98 4.59
N PHE A 117 9.96 -13.17 5.13
CA PHE A 117 8.58 -13.65 5.32
C PHE A 117 7.75 -12.70 6.19
N LEU A 118 8.27 -12.35 7.39
CA LEU A 118 7.56 -11.49 8.34
C LEU A 118 7.39 -10.07 7.82
N PHE A 119 8.45 -9.50 7.27
CA PHE A 119 8.45 -8.13 6.73
C PHE A 119 7.54 -8.00 5.52
N GLY A 120 7.63 -8.94 4.58
CA GLY A 120 6.78 -8.95 3.38
C GLY A 120 5.31 -9.20 3.71
N SER A 121 5.03 -10.17 4.60
CA SER A 121 3.67 -10.41 5.10
C SER A 121 3.11 -9.18 5.80
N PHE A 122 3.89 -8.56 6.71
CA PHE A 122 3.50 -7.33 7.39
C PHE A 122 3.20 -6.22 6.39
N SER A 123 4.11 -5.91 5.47
CA SER A 123 3.94 -4.80 4.52
C SER A 123 2.71 -4.96 3.64
N SER A 124 2.46 -6.17 3.12
CA SER A 124 1.27 -6.48 2.31
C SER A 124 -0.03 -6.32 3.10
N ASN A 125 -0.10 -6.93 4.30
CA ASN A 125 -1.30 -6.89 5.13
C ASN A 125 -1.53 -5.52 5.76
N ALA A 126 -0.47 -4.80 6.17
CA ALA A 126 -0.56 -3.48 6.78
C ALA A 126 -1.10 -2.44 5.79
N THR A 127 -0.66 -2.48 4.53
CA THR A 127 -1.19 -1.62 3.48
C THR A 127 -2.66 -1.92 3.20
N ASN A 128 -3.05 -3.20 3.14
CA ASN A 128 -4.46 -3.58 3.01
C ASN A 128 -5.31 -3.23 4.24
N THR A 129 -4.70 -3.11 5.41
CA THR A 129 -5.41 -2.84 6.67
C THR A 129 -5.53 -1.33 6.94
N LEU A 130 -4.50 -0.54 6.61
CA LEU A 130 -4.52 0.93 6.64
C LEU A 130 -5.18 1.45 5.36
N ALA A 131 -6.44 1.05 5.12
CA ALA A 131 -7.19 1.26 3.91
C ALA A 131 -8.61 1.74 4.24
N GLY A 132 -9.34 2.15 3.20
CA GLY A 132 -10.77 2.38 3.27
C GLY A 132 -11.20 3.85 3.20
N TYR A 133 -10.28 4.79 3.00
CA TYR A 133 -10.58 6.20 2.71
C TYR A 133 -10.13 6.54 1.29
N ASN A 134 -10.89 7.42 0.63
CA ASN A 134 -10.65 7.77 -0.77
C ASN A 134 -9.24 8.35 -0.98
N GLY A 135 -8.43 7.69 -1.77
CA GLY A 135 -7.05 8.06 -2.10
C GLY A 135 -6.00 7.58 -1.09
N LEU A 136 -6.40 7.05 0.07
CA LEU A 136 -5.45 6.80 1.15
C LEU A 136 -4.35 5.83 0.74
N GLU A 137 -4.68 4.61 0.32
CA GLU A 137 -3.73 3.54 0.03
C GLU A 137 -2.82 3.90 -1.16
N THR A 138 -3.45 4.38 -2.22
CA THR A 138 -2.74 4.74 -3.47
C THR A 138 -1.82 5.94 -3.26
N GLY A 139 -2.24 6.91 -2.45
CA GLY A 139 -1.40 8.06 -2.12
C GLY A 139 -0.24 7.70 -1.21
N LEU A 140 -0.49 6.89 -0.17
CA LEU A 140 0.57 6.43 0.74
C LEU A 140 1.66 5.65 0.00
N ILE A 141 1.28 4.69 -0.87
CA ILE A 141 2.27 3.94 -1.64
C ILE A 141 3.06 4.84 -2.62
N SER A 142 2.41 5.88 -3.14
CA SER A 142 3.08 6.86 -4.00
C SER A 142 4.10 7.68 -3.21
N ILE A 143 3.78 8.11 -1.98
CA ILE A 143 4.71 8.80 -1.08
C ILE A 143 5.90 7.89 -0.75
N VAL A 144 5.64 6.68 -0.25
CA VAL A 144 6.69 5.72 0.12
C VAL A 144 7.60 5.40 -1.08
N SER A 145 7.02 5.07 -2.24
CA SER A 145 7.81 4.76 -3.45
C SER A 145 8.64 5.94 -3.93
N GLY A 146 8.11 7.16 -3.83
CA GLY A 146 8.85 8.39 -4.15
C GLY A 146 10.07 8.59 -3.24
N PHE A 147 9.89 8.43 -1.94
CA PHE A 147 10.99 8.54 -0.99
C PHE A 147 11.99 7.38 -1.11
N MET A 148 11.54 6.14 -1.36
CA MET A 148 12.44 5.00 -1.61
C MET A 148 13.22 5.16 -2.92
N ALA A 149 12.66 5.80 -3.94
CA ALA A 149 13.42 6.18 -5.13
C ALA A 149 14.54 7.18 -4.79
N ILE A 150 14.28 8.16 -3.91
CA ILE A 150 15.31 9.10 -3.40
C ILE A 150 16.38 8.34 -2.60
N VAL A 151 15.99 7.42 -1.70
CA VAL A 151 16.93 6.55 -0.97
C VAL A 151 17.83 5.81 -1.97
N SER A 152 17.26 5.25 -3.03
CA SER A 152 18.00 4.50 -4.04
C SER A 152 19.03 5.37 -4.78
N VAL A 153 18.70 6.65 -5.04
CA VAL A 153 19.67 7.62 -5.61
C VAL A 153 20.85 7.84 -4.66
N PHE A 154 20.59 8.08 -3.38
CA PHE A 154 21.67 8.29 -2.39
C PHE A 154 22.55 7.04 -2.20
N GLN A 155 21.98 5.86 -2.38
CA GLN A 155 22.73 4.60 -2.29
C GLN A 155 23.40 4.19 -3.61
N GLY A 156 23.18 4.92 -4.72
CA GLY A 156 23.68 4.56 -6.04
C GLY A 156 23.06 3.27 -6.59
N ASN A 157 21.86 2.89 -6.14
CA ASN A 157 21.19 1.65 -6.53
C ASN A 157 20.20 1.90 -7.67
N GLU A 158 20.68 1.78 -8.92
CA GLU A 158 19.85 2.02 -10.12
C GLU A 158 18.72 1.01 -10.27
N ALA A 159 18.93 -0.25 -9.90
CA ALA A 159 17.92 -1.30 -10.01
C ALA A 159 16.71 -0.99 -9.09
N ALA A 160 16.97 -0.64 -7.84
CA ALA A 160 15.93 -0.24 -6.90
C ALA A 160 15.24 1.06 -7.37
N LEU A 161 16.01 2.06 -7.83
CA LEU A 161 15.46 3.31 -8.35
C LEU A 161 14.46 3.06 -9.49
N ILE A 162 14.85 2.27 -10.49
CA ILE A 162 13.99 1.92 -11.62
C ILE A 162 12.73 1.20 -11.14
N SER A 163 12.87 0.26 -10.20
CA SER A 163 11.75 -0.50 -9.66
C SER A 163 10.73 0.39 -8.95
N TYR A 164 11.15 1.32 -8.09
CA TYR A 164 10.25 2.27 -7.43
C TYR A 164 9.60 3.25 -8.40
N LEU A 165 10.34 3.70 -9.42
CA LEU A 165 9.77 4.54 -10.48
C LEU A 165 8.71 3.78 -11.31
N ILE A 166 8.87 2.46 -11.52
CA ILE A 166 7.83 1.61 -12.12
C ILE A 166 6.58 1.57 -11.23
N VAL A 167 6.73 1.37 -9.91
CA VAL A 167 5.61 1.39 -8.95
C VAL A 167 4.86 2.72 -9.04
N LEU A 168 5.59 3.84 -9.00
CA LEU A 168 5.02 5.18 -9.15
C LEU A 168 4.28 5.36 -10.48
N SER A 169 4.90 4.93 -11.59
CA SER A 169 4.31 5.06 -12.93
C SER A 169 3.01 4.26 -13.08
N CYS A 170 2.84 3.21 -12.28
CA CYS A 170 1.64 2.38 -12.31
C CYS A 170 0.54 2.90 -11.37
N TYR A 171 0.86 3.31 -10.15
CA TYR A 171 -0.18 3.65 -9.18
C TYR A 171 -0.52 5.15 -9.09
N LEU A 172 0.42 6.04 -9.41
CA LEU A 172 0.14 7.48 -9.40
C LEU A 172 -0.97 7.89 -10.40
N PRO A 173 -1.06 7.32 -11.62
CA PRO A 173 -2.21 7.57 -12.52
C PRO A 173 -3.54 7.12 -11.91
N PHE A 174 -3.58 5.97 -11.24
CA PHE A 174 -4.78 5.49 -10.59
C PHE A 174 -5.27 6.40 -9.47
N LEU A 175 -4.35 7.10 -8.78
CA LEU A 175 -4.71 8.06 -7.73
C LEU A 175 -5.69 9.13 -8.26
N PHE A 176 -5.61 9.52 -9.53
CA PHE A 176 -6.56 10.44 -10.16
C PHE A 176 -8.01 9.95 -10.13
N PHE A 177 -8.23 8.64 -10.18
CA PHE A 177 -9.55 8.03 -10.06
C PHE A 177 -9.93 7.65 -8.64
N ASN A 178 -8.95 7.53 -7.74
CA ASN A 178 -9.15 7.08 -6.38
C ASN A 178 -9.23 8.22 -5.36
N ILE A 179 -8.67 9.41 -5.66
CA ILE A 179 -8.76 10.59 -4.78
C ILE A 179 -10.21 11.04 -4.57
N TYR A 180 -10.48 11.65 -3.41
CA TYR A 180 -11.83 12.12 -3.04
C TYR A 180 -12.39 13.17 -4.03
N PRO A 181 -13.63 13.03 -4.48
CA PRO A 181 -14.52 11.86 -4.34
C PRO A 181 -14.10 10.73 -5.30
N ALA A 182 -13.88 9.54 -4.76
CA ALA A 182 -13.35 8.43 -5.57
C ALA A 182 -14.33 8.03 -6.68
N ARG A 183 -13.76 7.71 -7.83
CA ARG A 183 -14.47 7.10 -8.97
C ARG A 183 -14.26 5.59 -9.03
N ALA A 184 -13.23 5.08 -8.31
CA ALA A 184 -12.96 3.66 -8.15
C ALA A 184 -12.13 3.41 -6.88
N PHE A 185 -12.32 2.24 -6.28
CA PHE A 185 -11.49 1.73 -5.18
C PHE A 185 -10.40 0.82 -5.73
N PRO A 186 -9.21 0.77 -5.10
CA PRO A 186 -8.10 -0.07 -5.59
C PRO A 186 -8.44 -1.56 -5.58
N GLY A 187 -9.12 -2.05 -4.53
CA GLY A 187 -9.37 -3.46 -4.28
C GLY A 187 -8.22 -4.14 -3.53
N ASN A 188 -8.52 -5.27 -2.86
CA ASN A 188 -7.53 -6.04 -2.11
C ASN A 188 -6.41 -6.56 -3.04
N ALA A 189 -6.73 -6.86 -4.29
CA ALA A 189 -5.78 -7.23 -5.32
C ALA A 189 -4.62 -6.21 -5.42
N ALA A 190 -4.94 -4.92 -5.44
CA ALA A 190 -3.93 -3.88 -5.53
C ALA A 190 -3.28 -3.58 -4.16
N THR A 191 -4.03 -3.51 -3.07
CA THR A 191 -3.48 -3.10 -1.77
C THR A 191 -2.49 -4.11 -1.20
N PHE A 192 -2.71 -5.44 -1.35
CA PHE A 192 -1.72 -6.45 -1.02
C PHE A 192 -0.45 -6.30 -1.85
N GLN A 193 -0.62 -6.08 -3.15
CA GLN A 193 0.50 -5.91 -4.06
C GLN A 193 1.28 -4.63 -3.78
N MET A 194 0.62 -3.50 -3.51
CA MET A 194 1.26 -2.20 -3.20
C MET A 194 2.28 -2.33 -2.07
N GLY A 195 1.86 -2.83 -0.91
CA GLY A 195 2.74 -3.02 0.22
C GLY A 195 3.81 -4.08 -0.01
N GLY A 196 3.42 -5.20 -0.63
CA GLY A 196 4.33 -6.30 -0.87
C GLY A 196 5.39 -6.02 -1.91
N VAL A 197 5.07 -5.30 -2.99
CA VAL A 197 6.07 -5.02 -4.04
C VAL A 197 7.16 -4.06 -3.55
N VAL A 198 6.81 -3.04 -2.76
CA VAL A 198 7.84 -2.15 -2.18
C VAL A 198 8.71 -2.89 -1.18
N ALA A 199 8.12 -3.84 -0.40
CA ALA A 199 8.89 -4.70 0.48
C ALA A 199 9.81 -5.66 -0.31
N ALA A 200 9.34 -6.25 -1.42
CA ALA A 200 10.14 -7.10 -2.27
C ALA A 200 11.35 -6.35 -2.86
N ILE A 201 11.12 -5.13 -3.37
CA ILE A 201 12.19 -4.29 -3.89
C ILE A 201 13.20 -3.96 -2.78
N ALA A 202 12.73 -3.55 -1.60
CA ALA A 202 13.59 -3.20 -0.48
C ALA A 202 14.46 -4.40 -0.02
N LEU A 203 13.84 -5.55 0.18
CA LEU A 203 14.52 -6.78 0.61
C LEU A 203 15.53 -7.30 -0.43
N SER A 204 15.20 -7.22 -1.71
CA SER A 204 16.12 -7.62 -2.79
C SER A 204 17.34 -6.69 -2.93
N ASN A 205 17.23 -5.46 -2.40
CA ASN A 205 18.23 -4.41 -2.61
C ASN A 205 18.91 -3.94 -1.30
N GLY A 206 18.64 -4.60 -0.16
CA GLY A 206 19.20 -4.22 1.14
C GLY A 206 18.72 -2.84 1.61
N GLN A 207 17.44 -2.54 1.41
CA GLN A 207 16.80 -1.28 1.78
C GLN A 207 15.66 -1.47 2.80
N GLU A 208 15.65 -2.61 3.50
CA GLU A 208 14.60 -2.96 4.46
C GLU A 208 14.56 -2.01 5.66
N ILE A 209 15.70 -1.44 6.08
CA ILE A 209 15.74 -0.50 7.20
C ILE A 209 15.09 0.83 6.84
N PRO A 210 15.48 1.53 5.74
CA PRO A 210 14.77 2.71 5.30
C PRO A 210 13.27 2.50 5.14
N LEU A 211 12.87 1.40 4.49
CA LEU A 211 11.45 1.08 4.32
C LEU A 211 10.77 0.79 5.66
N GLY A 212 11.42 0.05 6.56
CA GLY A 212 10.90 -0.27 7.89
C GLY A 212 10.58 1.00 8.70
N ILE A 213 11.43 2.03 8.61
CA ILE A 213 11.18 3.33 9.24
C ILE A 213 9.98 4.03 8.59
N MET A 214 9.88 4.01 7.26
CA MET A 214 8.74 4.57 6.55
C MET A 214 7.44 3.83 6.86
N MET A 215 7.49 2.54 7.20
CA MET A 215 6.32 1.72 7.59
C MET A 215 5.88 1.90 9.06
N ILE A 216 6.50 2.80 9.84
CA ILE A 216 6.11 3.06 11.25
C ILE A 216 4.63 3.46 11.39
N PRO A 217 4.02 4.32 10.54
CA PRO A 217 2.60 4.64 10.63
C PRO A 217 1.69 3.42 10.42
N TYR A 218 2.08 2.50 9.55
CA TYR A 218 1.36 1.25 9.33
C TYR A 218 1.47 0.31 10.54
N LEU A 219 2.65 0.24 11.15
CA LEU A 219 2.86 -0.51 12.38
C LEU A 219 2.03 0.07 13.53
N ALA A 220 1.99 1.38 13.66
CA ALA A 220 1.16 2.06 14.66
C ALA A 220 -0.33 1.74 14.48
N ASP A 221 -0.84 1.81 13.24
CA ASP A 221 -2.23 1.43 12.93
C ASP A 221 -2.51 -0.05 13.27
N PHE A 222 -1.60 -0.95 12.91
CA PHE A 222 -1.72 -2.38 13.21
C PHE A 222 -1.76 -2.63 14.72
N LEU A 223 -0.84 -2.04 15.49
CA LEU A 223 -0.79 -2.19 16.96
C LEU A 223 -2.04 -1.63 17.63
N LEU A 224 -2.55 -0.48 17.20
CA LEU A 224 -3.79 0.09 17.68
C LEU A 224 -4.98 -0.84 17.43
N LYS A 225 -5.08 -1.43 16.24
CA LYS A 225 -6.13 -2.40 15.89
C LYS A 225 -6.01 -3.66 16.73
N MET A 226 -4.81 -4.15 16.95
CA MET A 226 -4.56 -5.31 17.83
C MET A 226 -4.96 -5.03 19.29
N ALA A 227 -4.62 -3.86 19.81
CA ALA A 227 -5.00 -3.45 21.16
C ALA A 227 -6.52 -3.39 21.38
N SER A 228 -7.29 -3.06 20.34
CA SER A 228 -8.75 -3.00 20.38
C SER A 228 -9.44 -4.29 19.92
N PHE A 229 -8.68 -5.34 19.58
CA PHE A 229 -9.23 -6.56 18.96
C PHE A 229 -10.32 -7.24 19.82
N ARG A 230 -10.18 -7.21 21.15
CA ARG A 230 -11.13 -7.80 22.12
C ARG A 230 -12.23 -6.84 22.56
N SER A 231 -12.22 -5.57 22.12
CA SER A 231 -13.22 -4.59 22.50
C SER A 231 -14.57 -4.88 21.84
N THR A 232 -15.64 -4.87 22.63
CA THR A 232 -17.02 -4.95 22.11
C THR A 232 -17.40 -3.77 21.21
N PHE A 233 -16.82 -2.59 21.45
CA PHE A 233 -17.01 -1.39 20.65
C PHE A 233 -16.39 -1.48 19.25
N ARG A 234 -15.51 -2.46 18.98
CA ARG A 234 -14.89 -2.67 17.65
C ARG A 234 -15.90 -2.79 16.51
N LYS A 235 -17.10 -3.25 16.78
CA LYS A 235 -18.14 -3.46 15.77
C LYS A 235 -18.87 -2.18 15.35
N ILE A 236 -18.61 -1.04 16.01
CA ILE A 236 -19.21 0.24 15.63
C ILE A 236 -18.46 0.79 14.42
N PRO A 237 -19.08 0.87 13.23
CA PRO A 237 -18.43 1.42 12.05
C PRO A 237 -18.26 2.93 12.19
N ALA A 238 -17.37 3.51 11.40
CA ALA A 238 -17.35 4.95 11.20
C ALA A 238 -18.68 5.37 10.55
N SER A 239 -19.22 6.50 10.98
CA SER A 239 -20.41 7.11 10.39
C SER A 239 -20.11 8.53 9.92
N VAL A 240 -20.91 9.03 8.99
CA VAL A 240 -20.74 10.37 8.42
C VAL A 240 -22.00 11.17 8.70
N ASP A 241 -21.83 12.39 9.22
CA ASP A 241 -22.94 13.31 9.45
C ASP A 241 -23.37 14.03 8.14
N GLU A 242 -24.48 14.77 8.20
CA GLU A 242 -25.02 15.52 7.05
C GLU A 242 -24.03 16.56 6.49
N ASN A 243 -23.08 17.03 7.30
CA ASN A 243 -22.05 17.99 6.90
C ASN A 243 -20.77 17.30 6.37
N GLY A 244 -20.75 15.96 6.28
CA GLY A 244 -19.62 15.18 5.78
C GLY A 244 -18.50 14.98 6.79
N TYR A 245 -18.71 15.24 8.09
CA TYR A 245 -17.74 14.93 9.13
C TYR A 245 -17.85 13.46 9.53
N ILE A 246 -16.67 12.83 9.69
CA ILE A 246 -16.57 11.40 10.04
C ILE A 246 -16.54 11.27 11.57
N SER A 247 -17.41 10.43 12.12
CA SER A 247 -17.34 9.98 13.51
C SER A 247 -16.34 8.83 13.64
N PRO A 248 -15.51 8.79 14.70
CA PRO A 248 -14.52 7.76 14.85
C PRO A 248 -15.16 6.37 14.99
N PRO A 249 -14.58 5.33 14.37
CA PRO A 249 -15.02 3.96 14.57
C PRO A 249 -14.78 3.49 16.00
N GLY A 250 -15.49 2.47 16.43
CA GLY A 250 -15.35 1.90 17.79
C GLY A 250 -14.00 1.21 18.04
N ASN A 251 -13.33 0.73 16.98
CA ASN A 251 -11.97 0.20 17.10
C ASN A 251 -10.92 1.32 17.18
N LEU A 252 -9.78 1.01 17.77
CA LEU A 252 -8.61 1.86 17.67
C LEU A 252 -7.94 1.64 16.31
N SER A 253 -7.59 2.74 15.66
CA SER A 253 -6.84 2.79 14.41
C SER A 253 -6.19 4.16 14.31
N LEU A 254 -5.20 4.33 13.44
CA LEU A 254 -4.56 5.63 13.23
C LEU A 254 -5.59 6.70 12.83
N ALA A 255 -6.44 6.38 11.86
CA ALA A 255 -7.55 7.24 11.46
C ALA A 255 -8.52 7.52 12.63
N GLY A 256 -8.89 6.48 13.40
CA GLY A 256 -9.77 6.62 14.56
C GLY A 256 -9.19 7.50 15.67
N VAL A 257 -7.87 7.47 15.89
CA VAL A 257 -7.19 8.36 16.86
C VAL A 257 -7.28 9.81 16.38
N LEU A 258 -6.95 10.08 15.12
CA LEU A 258 -7.03 11.43 14.55
C LEU A 258 -8.44 12.01 14.63
N LEU A 259 -9.47 11.20 14.31
CA LEU A 259 -10.87 11.60 14.38
C LEU A 259 -11.35 11.88 15.81
N ARG A 260 -10.76 11.23 16.83
CA ARG A 260 -11.04 11.51 18.25
C ARG A 260 -10.41 12.81 18.72
N ILE A 261 -9.24 13.18 18.16
CA ILE A 261 -8.54 14.44 18.49
C ILE A 261 -9.28 15.62 17.83
N LYS A 262 -9.71 15.47 16.56
CA LYS A 262 -10.36 16.55 15.82
C LYS A 262 -11.37 15.98 14.84
N LYS A 263 -12.57 16.61 14.79
CA LYS A 263 -13.55 16.32 13.75
C LYS A 263 -12.99 16.68 12.37
N MET A 264 -13.03 15.74 11.44
CA MET A 264 -12.49 15.89 10.09
C MET A 264 -13.47 15.33 9.05
N ARG A 265 -13.44 15.94 7.86
CA ARG A 265 -13.97 15.34 6.65
C ARG A 265 -12.94 14.39 6.05
N GLU A 266 -13.37 13.48 5.19
CA GLU A 266 -12.49 12.47 4.60
C GLU A 266 -11.21 13.02 3.96
N PRO A 267 -11.22 14.07 3.12
CA PRO A 267 -10.00 14.63 2.55
C PRO A 267 -9.01 15.16 3.62
N GLN A 268 -9.54 15.77 4.68
CA GLN A 268 -8.71 16.31 5.77
C GLN A 268 -8.02 15.19 6.54
N LEU A 269 -8.73 14.09 6.80
CA LEU A 269 -8.19 12.91 7.44
C LEU A 269 -7.06 12.28 6.58
N VAL A 270 -7.31 12.09 5.29
CA VAL A 270 -6.34 11.50 4.35
C VAL A 270 -5.08 12.37 4.27
N ILE A 271 -5.22 13.69 4.12
CA ILE A 271 -4.08 14.63 4.10
C ILE A 271 -3.30 14.57 5.43
N SER A 272 -3.99 14.43 6.57
CA SER A 272 -3.31 14.31 7.87
C SER A 272 -2.47 13.02 7.95
N ILE A 273 -2.99 11.90 7.44
CA ILE A 273 -2.24 10.63 7.40
C ILE A 273 -1.07 10.72 6.40
N TYR A 274 -1.24 11.37 5.24
CA TYR A 274 -0.14 11.67 4.31
C TYR A 274 0.96 12.49 4.97
N GLY A 275 0.60 13.47 5.81
CA GLY A 275 1.57 14.26 6.57
C GLY A 275 2.37 13.42 7.57
N ILE A 276 1.72 12.49 8.27
CA ILE A 276 2.39 11.55 9.18
C ILE A 276 3.34 10.63 8.40
N GLU A 277 2.90 10.12 7.26
CA GLU A 277 3.73 9.26 6.40
C GLU A 277 4.94 10.02 5.85
N ALA A 278 4.73 11.21 5.30
CA ALA A 278 5.81 12.04 4.79
C ALA A 278 6.83 12.38 5.89
N PHE A 279 6.37 12.63 7.10
CA PHE A 279 7.26 12.86 8.26
C PHE A 279 8.11 11.62 8.58
N SER A 280 7.52 10.42 8.57
CA SER A 280 8.24 9.15 8.73
C SER A 280 9.28 8.93 7.63
N CYS A 281 8.92 9.24 6.38
CA CYS A 281 9.82 9.18 5.23
C CYS A 281 10.99 10.17 5.36
N ILE A 282 10.75 11.40 5.82
CA ILE A 282 11.79 12.39 6.07
C ILE A 282 12.74 11.92 7.17
N ILE A 283 12.22 11.35 8.26
CA ILE A 283 13.06 10.76 9.32
C ILE A 283 13.98 9.68 8.74
N SER A 284 13.43 8.79 7.92
CA SER A 284 14.22 7.74 7.26
C SER A 284 15.37 8.31 6.42
N LEU A 285 15.11 9.37 5.64
CA LEU A 285 16.15 10.03 4.85
C LEU A 285 17.20 10.73 5.73
N ILE A 286 16.80 11.41 6.80
CA ILE A 286 17.74 12.07 7.74
C ILE A 286 18.66 11.02 8.37
N LEU A 287 18.12 9.89 8.81
CA LEU A 287 18.90 8.81 9.39
C LEU A 287 19.88 8.22 8.38
N LEU A 288 19.46 8.00 7.13
CA LEU A 288 20.33 7.53 6.06
C LEU A 288 21.49 8.52 5.84
N LEU A 289 21.20 9.81 5.74
CA LEU A 289 22.20 10.87 5.51
C LEU A 289 23.14 11.07 6.70
N SER A 290 22.71 10.76 7.92
CA SER A 290 23.55 10.79 9.13
C SER A 290 24.51 9.59 9.26
N GLY A 291 24.50 8.66 8.30
CA GLY A 291 25.35 7.47 8.33
C GLY A 291 24.76 6.31 9.14
N PHE A 292 23.47 6.38 9.52
CA PHE A 292 22.80 5.23 10.13
C PHE A 292 22.78 4.03 9.15
N PRO A 293 23.04 2.81 9.61
CA PRO A 293 23.10 1.66 8.72
C PRO A 293 21.85 1.54 7.85
N ALA A 294 22.07 1.42 6.55
CA ALA A 294 21.01 1.18 5.59
C ALA A 294 20.74 -0.33 5.37
N LYS A 295 21.72 -1.14 5.85
CA LYS A 295 21.72 -2.61 5.78
C LYS A 295 21.94 -3.21 7.15
#